data_28f31af75fbd8690fb8d82421932b388
#
_entry.id   28f31af75fbd8690fb8d82421932b388
#
_cell.length_a   1.000
_cell.length_b   1.000
_cell.length_c   1.000
_cell.angle_alpha   90.00
_cell.angle_beta   90.00
_cell.angle_gamma   90.00
#
_symmetry.space_group_name_H-M   'P 1'
#
loop_
_entity.id
_entity.type
_entity.pdbx_description
1 polymer ?
#
loop_
_entity_poly.entity_id
_entity_poly.type
_entity_poly.pdbx_seq_one_letter_code
_entity_poly.pdbx_strand_id
1 'polypeptide(L)'
;MTEDVPTVVVPVQAGEGQTKPTHRRRSRRIIAWLAGLGLILGAVTFTLLVAANMWVLHDGAPRYDTVDEVPARPVAIVFGAGIDGDQPSLALKDRLDAAVALYEAGTVPKLLVTGDNHVTTYDEVSVMRTYLINHGVPADVITRDYAGFDTYDSCARARTIFGVDAAVLVTQDYHLARALFTCKKLGIDAVGLAVPDWQHLPDRAGFSWPMSMRRGNTVREWVARAKAVAQTEILEPSPKLGGPEVGLVPN
;
A
#
# COMPACT_ATOMS: atom_id res chain seq x y z
N MET A 1 -55.73 -96.32 -5.40
CA MET A 1 -54.27 -96.17 -5.59
C MET A 1 -54.01 -94.73 -5.93
N THR A 2 -53.75 -93.94 -5.00
CA THR A 2 -53.38 -92.49 -5.21
C THR A 2 -51.94 -92.35 -4.72
N GLU A 3 -51.01 -92.11 -5.64
CA GLU A 3 -49.60 -91.89 -5.38
C GLU A 3 -49.38 -90.51 -4.76
N ASP A 4 -48.81 -90.56 -3.61
CA ASP A 4 -48.32 -89.33 -2.95
C ASP A 4 -47.01 -88.84 -3.61
N VAL A 5 -47.03 -87.67 -4.17
CA VAL A 5 -45.83 -87.02 -4.70
C VAL A 5 -45.19 -86.15 -3.56
N PRO A 6 -43.93 -86.36 -3.18
CA PRO A 6 -43.30 -85.57 -2.14
C PRO A 6 -42.92 -84.15 -2.63
N THR A 7 -43.46 -83.14 -1.97
CA THR A 7 -43.11 -81.76 -2.21
C THR A 7 -41.69 -81.45 -1.65
N VAL A 8 -40.75 -81.27 -2.53
CA VAL A 8 -39.38 -80.79 -2.17
C VAL A 8 -39.43 -79.32 -1.90
N VAL A 9 -39.28 -78.95 -0.62
CA VAL A 9 -39.09 -77.53 -0.19
C VAL A 9 -37.61 -77.21 -0.32
N VAL A 10 -37.28 -76.35 -1.34
CA VAL A 10 -35.93 -75.81 -1.50
C VAL A 10 -35.80 -74.57 -0.59
N PRO A 11 -34.80 -74.52 0.34
CA PRO A 11 -34.61 -73.33 1.17
C PRO A 11 -34.09 -72.18 0.30
N VAL A 12 -34.82 -71.07 0.26
CA VAL A 12 -34.36 -69.79 -0.31
C VAL A 12 -33.25 -69.24 0.62
N GLN A 13 -32.01 -69.32 0.17
CA GLN A 13 -30.93 -68.60 0.82
C GLN A 13 -31.16 -67.09 0.66
N ALA A 14 -31.44 -66.41 1.77
CA ALA A 14 -31.44 -64.96 1.82
C ALA A 14 -30.00 -64.45 1.57
N GLY A 15 -29.82 -63.88 0.38
CA GLY A 15 -28.57 -63.22 0.03
C GLY A 15 -28.32 -62.05 0.98
N GLU A 16 -27.33 -62.21 1.86
CA GLU A 16 -26.79 -61.09 2.67
C GLU A 16 -26.25 -60.02 1.73
N GLY A 17 -27.03 -58.92 1.58
CA GLY A 17 -26.62 -57.74 0.90
C GLY A 17 -25.43 -57.10 1.58
N GLN A 18 -24.21 -57.41 1.15
CA GLN A 18 -23.00 -56.73 1.55
C GLN A 18 -23.06 -55.29 0.99
N THR A 19 -23.58 -54.38 1.78
CA THR A 19 -23.45 -52.96 1.52
C THR A 19 -21.98 -52.50 1.74
N LYS A 20 -21.29 -52.25 0.63
CA LYS A 20 -19.91 -51.68 0.66
C LYS A 20 -19.93 -50.25 1.19
N PRO A 21 -19.49 -49.94 2.40
CA PRO A 21 -19.47 -48.56 2.94
C PRO A 21 -18.12 -47.84 2.72
N THR A 22 -17.35 -48.18 1.70
CA THR A 22 -15.97 -47.76 1.56
C THR A 22 -15.79 -46.39 0.88
N HIS A 23 -16.66 -45.97 -0.03
CA HIS A 23 -16.52 -44.69 -0.76
C HIS A 23 -16.78 -43.44 0.12
N ARG A 24 -17.76 -43.49 1.01
CA ARG A 24 -18.19 -42.34 1.82
C ARG A 24 -17.20 -41.99 2.93
N ARG A 25 -16.43 -42.95 3.44
CA ARG A 25 -15.39 -42.74 4.46
C ARG A 25 -14.12 -42.15 3.83
N ARG A 26 -13.76 -42.55 2.60
CA ARG A 26 -12.59 -42.05 1.88
C ARG A 26 -12.78 -40.58 1.46
N SER A 27 -13.94 -40.20 0.96
CA SER A 27 -14.27 -38.83 0.61
C SER A 27 -14.26 -37.87 1.83
N ARG A 28 -14.80 -38.30 2.96
CA ARG A 28 -14.75 -37.51 4.22
C ARG A 28 -13.33 -37.26 4.71
N ARG A 29 -12.42 -38.24 4.58
CA ARG A 29 -11.01 -38.07 4.93
C ARG A 29 -10.32 -37.09 4.00
N ILE A 30 -10.55 -37.15 2.68
CA ILE A 30 -9.99 -36.21 1.71
C ILE A 30 -10.49 -34.79 1.99
N ILE A 31 -11.78 -34.61 2.25
CA ILE A 31 -12.34 -33.29 2.61
C ILE A 31 -11.70 -32.76 3.89
N ALA A 32 -11.52 -33.59 4.93
CA ALA A 32 -10.87 -33.19 6.18
C ALA A 32 -9.39 -32.78 5.96
N TRP A 33 -8.67 -33.51 5.11
CA TRP A 33 -7.29 -33.15 4.72
C TRP A 33 -7.21 -31.84 3.94
N LEU A 34 -8.11 -31.62 2.99
CA LEU A 34 -8.19 -30.37 2.23
C LEU A 34 -8.56 -29.18 3.13
N ALA A 35 -9.50 -29.39 4.05
CA ALA A 35 -9.85 -28.36 5.04
C ALA A 35 -8.67 -28.05 5.99
N GLY A 36 -7.96 -29.09 6.47
CA GLY A 36 -6.76 -28.92 7.28
C GLY A 36 -5.65 -28.17 6.53
N LEU A 37 -5.39 -28.53 5.27
CA LEU A 37 -4.44 -27.82 4.43
C LEU A 37 -4.84 -26.36 4.22
N GLY A 38 -6.12 -26.10 3.96
CA GLY A 38 -6.66 -24.74 3.83
C GLY A 38 -6.45 -23.89 5.09
N LEU A 39 -6.69 -24.47 6.26
CA LEU A 39 -6.44 -23.81 7.54
C LEU A 39 -4.95 -23.50 7.76
N ILE A 40 -4.07 -24.45 7.44
CA ILE A 40 -2.61 -24.23 7.54
C ILE A 40 -2.16 -23.12 6.60
N LEU A 41 -2.57 -23.16 5.33
CA LEU A 41 -2.25 -22.12 4.36
C LEU A 41 -2.78 -20.74 4.79
N GLY A 42 -4.00 -20.69 5.31
CA GLY A 42 -4.60 -19.47 5.86
C GLY A 42 -3.79 -18.91 7.05
N ALA A 43 -3.40 -19.79 7.98
CA ALA A 43 -2.58 -19.40 9.13
C ALA A 43 -1.19 -18.89 8.71
N VAL A 44 -0.53 -19.56 7.77
CA VAL A 44 0.77 -19.15 7.23
C VAL A 44 0.65 -17.78 6.54
N THR A 45 -0.34 -17.61 5.67
CA THR A 45 -0.57 -16.33 4.98
C THR A 45 -0.83 -15.20 5.97
N PHE A 46 -1.67 -15.44 6.97
CA PHE A 46 -1.94 -14.45 8.02
C PHE A 46 -0.67 -14.09 8.80
N THR A 47 0.14 -15.07 9.18
CA THR A 47 1.41 -14.85 9.89
C THR A 47 2.37 -14.02 9.04
N LEU A 48 2.51 -14.32 7.74
CA LEU A 48 3.35 -13.55 6.82
C LEU A 48 2.86 -12.10 6.66
N LEU A 49 1.54 -11.88 6.56
CA LEU A 49 0.97 -10.54 6.52
C LEU A 49 1.26 -9.75 7.80
N VAL A 50 1.11 -10.37 8.96
CA VAL A 50 1.43 -9.74 10.25
C VAL A 50 2.92 -9.42 10.32
N ALA A 51 3.79 -10.35 9.97
CA ALA A 51 5.24 -10.15 9.99
C ALA A 51 5.67 -9.01 9.07
N ALA A 52 5.17 -8.97 7.83
CA ALA A 52 5.43 -7.89 6.89
C ALA A 52 4.97 -6.52 7.43
N ASN A 53 3.78 -6.47 8.03
CA ASN A 53 3.28 -5.23 8.64
C ASN A 53 4.14 -4.76 9.81
N MET A 54 4.53 -5.67 10.70
CA MET A 54 5.40 -5.34 11.84
C MET A 54 6.78 -4.87 11.37
N TRP A 55 7.34 -5.49 10.34
CA TRP A 55 8.61 -5.09 9.76
C TRP A 55 8.54 -3.68 9.17
N VAL A 56 7.53 -3.39 8.34
CA VAL A 56 7.35 -2.05 7.75
C VAL A 56 7.15 -0.98 8.83
N LEU A 57 6.40 -1.28 9.89
CA LEU A 57 6.19 -0.34 10.99
C LEU A 57 7.47 -0.10 11.82
N HIS A 58 8.31 -1.12 11.98
CA HIS A 58 9.59 -1.02 12.68
C HIS A 58 10.60 -0.18 11.90
N ASP A 59 10.78 -0.46 10.60
CA ASP A 59 11.76 0.21 9.75
C ASP A 59 11.25 1.56 9.20
N GLY A 60 9.94 1.82 9.32
CA GLY A 60 9.28 3.06 8.92
C GLY A 60 9.49 4.25 9.87
N ALA A 61 10.68 4.36 10.47
CA ALA A 61 11.12 5.46 11.35
C ALA A 61 12.44 6.05 10.81
N PRO A 62 12.89 7.27 11.22
CA PRO A 62 12.21 8.21 12.12
C PRO A 62 11.10 9.00 11.41
N ARG A 63 10.10 9.41 12.18
CA ARG A 63 9.03 10.29 11.76
C ARG A 63 8.86 11.42 12.77
N TYR A 64 8.40 12.56 12.28
CA TYR A 64 8.21 13.77 13.05
C TYR A 64 6.79 14.29 12.82
N ASP A 65 6.22 14.93 13.81
CA ASP A 65 4.84 15.44 13.76
C ASP A 65 4.80 16.95 13.47
N THR A 66 5.94 17.66 13.63
CA THR A 66 6.06 19.10 13.41
C THR A 66 7.26 19.42 12.52
N VAL A 67 7.17 20.51 11.75
CA VAL A 67 8.24 20.96 10.85
C VAL A 67 9.53 21.26 11.58
N ASP A 68 9.43 21.86 12.77
CA ASP A 68 10.59 22.30 13.56
C ASP A 68 11.45 21.13 14.07
N GLU A 69 10.87 19.94 14.18
CA GLU A 69 11.57 18.73 14.62
C GLU A 69 12.28 18.01 13.47
N VAL A 70 11.90 18.31 12.22
CA VAL A 70 12.42 17.60 11.04
C VAL A 70 13.87 18.02 10.79
N PRO A 71 14.83 17.07 10.76
CA PRO A 71 16.20 17.38 10.39
C PRO A 71 16.29 17.81 8.92
N ALA A 72 17.13 18.82 8.64
CA ALA A 72 17.31 19.33 7.28
C ALA A 72 17.72 18.20 6.31
N ARG A 73 17.17 18.24 5.11
CA ARG A 73 17.47 17.34 3.99
C ARG A 73 17.53 18.13 2.68
N PRO A 74 18.23 17.63 1.65
CA PRO A 74 18.38 18.34 0.38
C PRO A 74 17.07 18.48 -0.41
N VAL A 75 16.06 17.63 -0.13
CA VAL A 75 14.79 17.65 -0.84
C VAL A 75 13.65 17.12 0.03
N ALA A 76 12.43 17.64 -0.17
CA ALA A 76 11.21 16.95 0.28
C ALA A 76 10.55 16.22 -0.89
N ILE A 77 10.19 14.95 -0.69
CA ILE A 77 9.37 14.16 -1.62
C ILE A 77 7.92 14.27 -1.16
N VAL A 78 7.09 14.92 -1.96
CA VAL A 78 5.66 15.12 -1.69
C VAL A 78 4.84 14.13 -2.51
N PHE A 79 4.19 13.20 -1.84
CA PHE A 79 3.39 12.17 -2.51
C PHE A 79 2.01 12.69 -2.90
N GLY A 80 1.51 12.30 -4.07
CA GLY A 80 0.15 12.56 -4.52
C GLY A 80 -0.93 11.94 -3.63
N ALA A 81 -2.10 12.56 -3.58
CA ALA A 81 -3.27 12.12 -2.81
C ALA A 81 -4.61 12.38 -3.53
N GLY A 82 -4.53 12.66 -4.82
CA GLY A 82 -5.68 12.91 -5.68
C GLY A 82 -6.02 14.38 -5.87
N ILE A 83 -6.72 14.64 -6.95
CA ILE A 83 -7.25 15.97 -7.32
C ILE A 83 -8.76 15.91 -7.50
N ASP A 84 -9.41 17.08 -7.36
CA ASP A 84 -10.81 17.30 -7.67
C ASP A 84 -10.88 18.43 -8.71
N GLY A 85 -11.06 18.05 -9.98
CA GLY A 85 -10.87 18.96 -11.11
C GLY A 85 -9.45 19.54 -11.14
N ASP A 86 -9.33 20.86 -11.11
CA ASP A 86 -8.06 21.59 -11.14
C ASP A 86 -7.52 21.93 -9.73
N GLN A 87 -8.12 21.37 -8.70
CA GLN A 87 -7.73 21.64 -7.31
C GLN A 87 -7.18 20.39 -6.62
N PRO A 88 -6.22 20.52 -5.71
CA PRO A 88 -5.80 19.40 -4.88
C PRO A 88 -6.97 18.92 -4.00
N SER A 89 -7.09 17.60 -3.83
CA SER A 89 -7.97 17.05 -2.80
C SER A 89 -7.59 17.59 -1.42
N LEU A 90 -8.47 17.51 -0.43
CA LEU A 90 -8.15 17.98 0.93
C LEU A 90 -6.90 17.29 1.49
N ALA A 91 -6.74 16.00 1.26
CA ALA A 91 -5.57 15.26 1.70
C ALA A 91 -4.29 15.72 0.97
N LEU A 92 -4.37 16.01 -0.33
CA LEU A 92 -3.26 16.53 -1.09
C LEU A 92 -2.90 17.95 -0.64
N LYS A 93 -3.90 18.78 -0.37
CA LYS A 93 -3.70 20.13 0.15
C LYS A 93 -2.94 20.14 1.47
N ASP A 94 -3.31 19.25 2.42
CA ASP A 94 -2.58 19.11 3.69
C ASP A 94 -1.08 18.78 3.45
N ARG A 95 -0.75 17.92 2.48
CA ARG A 95 0.64 17.60 2.13
C ARG A 95 1.38 18.80 1.52
N LEU A 96 0.71 19.52 0.64
CA LEU A 96 1.30 20.67 -0.02
C LEU A 96 1.57 21.82 0.95
N ASP A 97 0.65 22.08 1.89
CA ASP A 97 0.87 23.07 2.96
C ASP A 97 2.05 22.68 3.87
N ALA A 98 2.17 21.39 4.20
CA ALA A 98 3.33 20.90 4.97
C ALA A 98 4.64 21.06 4.17
N ALA A 99 4.62 20.87 2.86
CA ALA A 99 5.77 21.09 2.00
C ALA A 99 6.15 22.58 1.90
N VAL A 100 5.17 23.48 1.82
CA VAL A 100 5.40 24.94 1.89
C VAL A 100 6.08 25.28 3.21
N ALA A 101 5.55 24.80 4.34
CA ALA A 101 6.12 25.08 5.66
C ALA A 101 7.56 24.56 5.81
N LEU A 102 7.90 23.38 5.27
CA LEU A 102 9.26 22.86 5.24
C LEU A 102 10.21 23.73 4.42
N TYR A 103 9.74 24.27 3.28
CA TYR A 103 10.51 25.16 2.45
C TYR A 103 10.73 26.52 3.12
N GLU A 104 9.68 27.13 3.68
CA GLU A 104 9.74 28.42 4.38
C GLU A 104 10.63 28.36 5.63
N ALA A 105 10.61 27.24 6.35
CA ALA A 105 11.50 27.00 7.48
C ALA A 105 12.97 26.79 7.08
N GLY A 106 13.27 26.68 5.78
CA GLY A 106 14.60 26.36 5.28
C GLY A 106 15.06 24.92 5.56
N THR A 107 14.16 24.05 6.00
CA THR A 107 14.44 22.64 6.30
C THR A 107 14.79 21.87 5.02
N VAL A 108 14.18 22.25 3.89
CA VAL A 108 14.46 21.69 2.56
C VAL A 108 14.59 22.80 1.51
N PRO A 109 15.66 22.83 0.69
CA PRO A 109 15.82 23.81 -0.38
C PRO A 109 15.10 23.45 -1.67
N LYS A 110 14.62 22.21 -1.85
CA LYS A 110 13.99 21.71 -3.08
C LYS A 110 12.81 20.80 -2.76
N LEU A 111 11.86 20.73 -3.70
CA LEU A 111 10.70 19.86 -3.62
C LEU A 111 10.64 18.94 -4.84
N LEU A 112 10.41 17.65 -4.63
CA LEU A 112 10.06 16.68 -5.66
C LEU A 112 8.60 16.28 -5.45
N VAL A 113 7.71 16.72 -6.34
CA VAL A 113 6.30 16.33 -6.32
C VAL A 113 6.14 15.08 -7.20
N THR A 114 5.60 14.00 -6.65
CA THR A 114 5.43 12.73 -7.33
C THR A 114 3.98 12.28 -7.27
N GLY A 115 3.41 11.92 -8.41
CA GLY A 115 2.01 11.56 -8.53
C GLY A 115 1.69 10.83 -9.82
N ASP A 116 0.41 10.54 -9.99
CA ASP A 116 -0.13 9.82 -11.14
C ASP A 116 -0.49 10.78 -12.28
N ASN A 117 -0.10 10.42 -13.50
CA ASN A 117 -0.49 11.07 -14.74
C ASN A 117 -0.84 10.02 -15.81
N HIS A 118 -1.59 8.97 -15.42
CA HIS A 118 -1.96 7.88 -16.33
C HIS A 118 -2.93 8.29 -17.44
N VAL A 119 -3.68 9.37 -17.26
CA VAL A 119 -4.72 9.83 -18.19
C VAL A 119 -4.46 11.28 -18.51
N THR A 120 -4.56 11.64 -19.78
CA THR A 120 -4.33 13.02 -20.28
C THR A 120 -5.22 14.09 -19.64
N THR A 121 -6.31 13.68 -18.99
CA THR A 121 -7.24 14.55 -18.26
C THR A 121 -6.97 14.60 -16.76
N TYR A 122 -5.96 13.88 -16.26
CA TYR A 122 -5.61 13.81 -14.84
C TYR A 122 -4.13 14.11 -14.65
N ASP A 123 -3.80 15.35 -14.36
CA ASP A 123 -2.43 15.83 -14.13
C ASP A 123 -2.28 16.35 -12.70
N GLU A 124 -2.14 15.40 -11.77
CA GLU A 124 -1.98 15.71 -10.35
C GLU A 124 -0.72 16.52 -10.09
N VAL A 125 0.36 16.19 -10.77
CA VAL A 125 1.69 16.80 -10.55
C VAL A 125 1.71 18.27 -10.96
N SER A 126 1.05 18.64 -12.06
CA SER A 126 0.92 20.04 -12.46
C SER A 126 0.03 20.84 -11.50
N VAL A 127 -1.02 20.22 -10.95
CA VAL A 127 -1.86 20.84 -9.91
C VAL A 127 -1.04 21.06 -8.63
N MET A 128 -0.23 20.08 -8.21
CA MET A 128 0.68 20.22 -7.06
C MET A 128 1.65 21.37 -7.25
N ARG A 129 2.31 21.44 -8.42
CA ARG A 129 3.25 22.51 -8.72
C ARG A 129 2.57 23.88 -8.70
N THR A 130 1.41 24.01 -9.37
CA THR A 130 0.65 25.27 -9.41
C THR A 130 0.28 25.73 -8.01
N TYR A 131 -0.16 24.81 -7.15
CA TYR A 131 -0.48 25.11 -5.77
C TYR A 131 0.74 25.66 -5.01
N LEU A 132 1.88 24.98 -5.08
CA LEU A 132 3.12 25.40 -4.41
C LEU A 132 3.59 26.78 -4.84
N ILE A 133 3.56 27.08 -6.17
CA ILE A 133 3.92 28.39 -6.71
C ILE A 133 2.98 29.48 -6.16
N ASN A 134 1.67 29.22 -6.14
CA ASN A 134 0.69 30.17 -5.62
C ASN A 134 0.84 30.43 -4.11
N HIS A 135 1.57 29.55 -3.40
CA HIS A 135 1.88 29.69 -1.98
C HIS A 135 3.35 30.08 -1.73
N GLY A 136 4.01 30.69 -2.71
CA GLY A 136 5.30 31.36 -2.52
C GLY A 136 6.54 30.48 -2.75
N VAL A 137 6.39 29.22 -3.17
CA VAL A 137 7.54 28.37 -3.52
C VAL A 137 8.01 28.71 -4.95
N PRO A 138 9.28 29.06 -5.17
CA PRO A 138 9.80 29.36 -6.50
C PRO A 138 9.68 28.16 -7.46
N ALA A 139 9.37 28.42 -8.71
CA ALA A 139 9.10 27.38 -9.71
C ALA A 139 10.33 26.53 -10.07
N ASP A 140 11.52 27.07 -9.91
CA ASP A 140 12.82 26.45 -10.22
C ASP A 140 13.30 25.46 -9.13
N VAL A 141 12.73 25.54 -7.93
CA VAL A 141 13.03 24.57 -6.86
C VAL A 141 12.05 23.40 -6.82
N ILE A 142 11.04 23.37 -7.70
CA ILE A 142 10.00 22.32 -7.76
C ILE A 142 10.27 21.41 -8.95
N THR A 143 10.65 20.18 -8.68
CA THR A 143 10.80 19.12 -9.69
C THR A 143 9.53 18.26 -9.73
N ARG A 144 9.14 17.83 -10.94
CA ARG A 144 7.92 17.06 -11.20
C ARG A 144 8.25 15.63 -11.60
N ASP A 145 7.64 14.68 -10.91
CA ASP A 145 7.67 13.26 -11.26
C ASP A 145 6.28 12.79 -11.70
N TYR A 146 6.09 12.65 -12.99
CA TYR A 146 4.82 12.24 -13.60
C TYR A 146 4.58 10.73 -13.66
N ALA A 147 5.50 9.91 -13.18
CA ALA A 147 5.39 8.46 -13.23
C ALA A 147 5.51 7.78 -11.86
N GLY A 148 5.18 8.51 -10.81
CA GLY A 148 5.06 7.98 -9.45
C GLY A 148 3.71 7.27 -9.24
N PHE A 149 3.45 6.20 -9.99
CA PHE A 149 2.16 5.50 -10.00
C PHE A 149 1.85 4.76 -8.71
N ASP A 150 2.87 4.35 -7.99
CA ASP A 150 2.76 3.83 -6.63
C ASP A 150 3.98 4.27 -5.80
N THR A 151 3.98 3.92 -4.51
CA THR A 151 5.06 4.31 -3.59
C THR A 151 6.41 3.74 -4.00
N TYR A 152 6.44 2.53 -4.56
CA TYR A 152 7.67 1.94 -5.07
C TYR A 152 8.23 2.73 -6.25
N ASP A 153 7.39 3.00 -7.26
CA ASP A 153 7.80 3.80 -8.43
C ASP A 153 8.31 5.19 -8.01
N SER A 154 7.60 5.88 -7.12
CA SER A 154 8.01 7.20 -6.60
C SER A 154 9.40 7.15 -5.94
N CYS A 155 9.65 6.20 -5.03
CA CYS A 155 10.94 6.06 -4.36
C CYS A 155 12.05 5.62 -5.32
N ALA A 156 11.78 4.62 -6.18
CA ALA A 156 12.75 4.12 -7.15
C ALA A 156 13.17 5.20 -8.14
N ARG A 157 12.20 6.00 -8.64
CA ARG A 157 12.47 7.11 -9.55
C ARG A 157 13.19 8.26 -8.83
N ALA A 158 12.79 8.61 -7.60
CA ALA A 158 13.50 9.58 -6.79
C ALA A 158 14.99 9.22 -6.69
N ARG A 159 15.31 7.96 -6.43
CA ARG A 159 16.69 7.46 -6.33
C ARG A 159 17.42 7.41 -7.67
N THR A 160 16.82 6.76 -8.68
CA THR A 160 17.54 6.37 -9.91
C THR A 160 17.47 7.41 -11.02
N ILE A 161 16.41 8.23 -11.07
CA ILE A 161 16.20 9.24 -12.11
C ILE A 161 16.53 10.64 -11.60
N PHE A 162 16.07 10.97 -10.39
CA PHE A 162 16.28 12.30 -9.82
C PHE A 162 17.50 12.39 -8.91
N GLY A 163 18.23 11.30 -8.67
CA GLY A 163 19.49 11.30 -7.90
C GLY A 163 19.33 11.67 -6.43
N VAL A 164 18.17 11.36 -5.82
CA VAL A 164 17.88 11.67 -4.42
C VAL A 164 18.57 10.65 -3.52
N ASP A 165 19.55 11.11 -2.71
CA ASP A 165 20.24 10.29 -1.71
C ASP A 165 19.64 10.45 -0.31
N ALA A 166 19.08 11.64 -0.01
CA ALA A 166 18.48 11.93 1.28
C ALA A 166 17.24 12.83 1.11
N ALA A 167 16.16 12.57 1.85
CA ALA A 167 14.90 13.30 1.71
C ALA A 167 14.06 13.37 2.99
N VAL A 168 13.20 14.39 3.05
CA VAL A 168 12.01 14.41 3.90
C VAL A 168 10.84 13.87 3.10
N LEU A 169 10.16 12.83 3.58
CA LEU A 169 8.94 12.32 2.96
C LEU A 169 7.71 13.01 3.57
N VAL A 170 6.86 13.58 2.71
CA VAL A 170 5.66 14.31 3.13
C VAL A 170 4.41 13.57 2.68
N THR A 171 3.71 12.98 3.64
CA THR A 171 2.47 12.25 3.42
C THR A 171 1.71 12.04 4.73
N GLN A 172 0.44 11.59 4.67
CA GLN A 172 -0.34 11.29 5.88
C GLN A 172 0.25 10.14 6.70
N ASP A 173 0.01 10.19 8.02
CA ASP A 173 0.55 9.23 9.00
C ASP A 173 0.30 7.76 8.63
N TYR A 174 -0.89 7.40 8.16
CA TYR A 174 -1.21 6.01 7.78
C TYR A 174 -0.33 5.47 6.66
N HIS A 175 0.14 6.35 5.74
CA HIS A 175 0.99 6.00 4.59
C HIS A 175 2.48 6.11 4.92
N LEU A 176 2.86 6.96 5.85
CA LEU A 176 4.25 7.39 6.07
C LEU A 176 5.21 6.24 6.38
N ALA A 177 4.80 5.30 7.25
CA ALA A 177 5.64 4.16 7.58
C ALA A 177 6.00 3.31 6.34
N ARG A 178 5.04 3.10 5.43
CA ARG A 178 5.29 2.38 4.17
C ARG A 178 6.17 3.16 3.22
N ALA A 179 5.98 4.46 3.09
CA ALA A 179 6.82 5.32 2.26
C ALA A 179 8.27 5.33 2.77
N LEU A 180 8.48 5.50 4.08
CA LEU A 180 9.80 5.44 4.71
C LEU A 180 10.49 4.10 4.48
N PHE A 181 9.79 2.98 4.76
CA PHE A 181 10.31 1.64 4.51
C PHE A 181 10.77 1.50 3.05
N THR A 182 9.89 1.82 2.10
CA THR A 182 10.18 1.64 0.67
C THR A 182 11.35 2.50 0.21
N CYS A 183 11.37 3.81 0.53
CA CYS A 183 12.44 4.70 0.11
C CYS A 183 13.78 4.31 0.73
N LYS A 184 13.83 3.91 2.00
CA LYS A 184 15.05 3.44 2.65
C LYS A 184 15.59 2.15 2.04
N LYS A 185 14.73 1.18 1.73
CA LYS A 185 15.13 -0.06 1.05
C LYS A 185 15.70 0.20 -0.34
N LEU A 186 15.26 1.26 -1.00
CA LEU A 186 15.78 1.72 -2.28
C LEU A 186 16.99 2.67 -2.16
N GLY A 187 17.57 2.81 -0.96
CA GLY A 187 18.83 3.52 -0.72
C GLY A 187 18.70 5.04 -0.53
N ILE A 188 17.52 5.54 -0.14
CA ILE A 188 17.33 6.94 0.24
C ILE A 188 17.41 7.07 1.77
N ASP A 189 18.29 7.94 2.30
CA ASP A 189 18.28 8.34 3.71
C ASP A 189 17.05 9.21 4.00
N ALA A 190 15.93 8.54 4.30
CA ALA A 190 14.63 9.17 4.43
C ALA A 190 14.22 9.37 5.88
N VAL A 191 13.71 10.56 6.16
CA VAL A 191 12.95 10.90 7.38
C VAL A 191 11.56 11.33 6.98
N GLY A 192 10.59 11.26 7.89
CA GLY A 192 9.19 11.53 7.53
C GLY A 192 8.57 12.67 8.31
N LEU A 193 7.83 13.55 7.63
CA LEU A 193 6.90 14.47 8.25
C LEU A 193 5.49 13.86 8.16
N ALA A 194 4.91 13.51 9.30
CA ALA A 194 3.56 12.98 9.42
C ALA A 194 2.55 14.11 9.25
N VAL A 195 1.89 14.16 8.11
CA VAL A 195 0.83 15.13 7.86
C VAL A 195 -0.46 14.61 8.52
N PRO A 196 -1.05 15.39 9.44
CA PRO A 196 -2.32 15.01 10.05
C PRO A 196 -3.42 14.90 8.98
N ASP A 197 -4.26 13.88 9.12
CA ASP A 197 -5.46 13.79 8.29
C ASP A 197 -6.39 14.97 8.60
N TRP A 198 -6.83 15.68 7.55
CA TRP A 198 -8.01 16.56 7.66
C TRP A 198 -7.82 17.91 8.31
N GLN A 199 -6.68 18.55 8.21
CA GLN A 199 -6.47 19.92 8.68
C GLN A 199 -7.42 20.94 8.00
N HIS A 200 -7.82 20.67 6.76
CA HIS A 200 -8.66 21.55 5.96
C HIS A 200 -10.16 21.23 5.99
N LEU A 201 -10.59 20.28 6.81
CA LEU A 201 -12.02 20.15 7.05
C LEU A 201 -12.52 21.35 7.83
N PRO A 202 -13.62 21.98 7.36
CA PRO A 202 -14.24 23.03 8.14
C PRO A 202 -14.54 22.48 9.53
N ASP A 203 -14.18 23.27 10.55
CA ASP A 203 -14.44 22.98 11.95
C ASP A 203 -15.95 22.93 12.19
N ARG A 204 -16.56 21.85 11.75
CA ARG A 204 -17.96 21.52 12.05
C ARG A 204 -17.93 20.81 13.38
N ALA A 205 -18.16 21.56 14.45
CA ALA A 205 -18.43 20.98 15.76
C ALA A 205 -19.38 19.78 15.61
N GLY A 206 -18.85 18.54 15.86
CA GLY A 206 -19.62 17.31 15.74
C GLY A 206 -19.38 16.48 14.46
N PHE A 207 -18.54 16.89 13.51
CA PHE A 207 -18.20 16.05 12.37
C PHE A 207 -17.07 15.08 12.74
N SER A 208 -17.47 13.88 13.17
CA SER A 208 -16.52 12.76 13.24
C SER A 208 -16.49 12.05 11.88
N TRP A 209 -15.31 11.90 11.30
CA TRP A 209 -15.14 11.10 10.08
C TRP A 209 -15.82 9.76 10.22
N PRO A 210 -16.53 9.29 9.16
CA PRO A 210 -17.06 7.95 9.16
C PRO A 210 -15.92 6.97 9.47
N MET A 211 -16.07 6.22 10.54
CA MET A 211 -15.10 5.17 10.94
C MET A 211 -14.82 4.19 9.79
N SER A 212 -15.71 4.14 8.79
CA SER A 212 -15.56 3.41 7.54
C SER A 212 -14.38 3.87 6.69
N MET A 213 -14.10 5.17 6.58
CA MET A 213 -12.95 5.69 5.80
C MET A 213 -11.62 5.41 6.51
N ARG A 214 -11.55 5.62 7.83
CA ARG A 214 -10.37 5.24 8.62
C ARG A 214 -10.08 3.75 8.54
N ARG A 215 -11.10 2.90 8.66
CA ARG A 215 -10.98 1.45 8.52
C ARG A 215 -10.58 1.03 7.10
N GLY A 216 -11.14 1.69 6.08
CA GLY A 216 -10.78 1.44 4.68
C GLY A 216 -9.29 1.69 4.41
N ASN A 217 -8.75 2.82 4.88
CA ASN A 217 -7.34 3.13 4.76
C ASN A 217 -6.46 2.13 5.53
N THR A 218 -6.86 1.74 6.75
CA THR A 218 -6.11 0.75 7.54
C THR A 218 -6.03 -0.60 6.84
N VAL A 219 -7.15 -1.14 6.35
CA VAL A 219 -7.15 -2.44 5.64
C VAL A 219 -6.34 -2.37 4.35
N ARG A 220 -6.49 -1.28 3.58
CA ARG A 220 -5.70 -1.05 2.36
C ARG A 220 -4.21 -1.01 2.67
N GLU A 221 -3.79 -0.33 3.74
CA GLU A 221 -2.38 -0.24 4.12
C GLU A 221 -1.82 -1.57 4.61
N TRP A 222 -2.60 -2.44 5.25
CA TRP A 222 -2.15 -3.78 5.61
C TRP A 222 -1.68 -4.58 4.38
N VAL A 223 -2.46 -4.57 3.32
CA VAL A 223 -2.11 -5.24 2.05
C VAL A 223 -0.98 -4.50 1.33
N ALA A 224 -1.03 -3.16 1.33
CA ALA A 224 -0.02 -2.34 0.66
C ALA A 224 1.37 -2.47 1.31
N ARG A 225 1.47 -2.64 2.63
CA ARG A 225 2.73 -2.91 3.33
C ARG A 225 3.31 -4.28 2.94
N ALA A 226 2.48 -5.32 2.87
CA ALA A 226 2.94 -6.62 2.39
C ALA A 226 3.40 -6.56 0.92
N LYS A 227 2.69 -5.81 0.05
CA LYS A 227 3.13 -5.52 -1.32
C LYS A 227 4.48 -4.80 -1.33
N ALA A 228 4.69 -3.80 -0.48
CA ALA A 228 5.94 -3.06 -0.38
C ALA A 228 7.12 -3.98 -0.03
N VAL A 229 6.97 -4.88 0.96
CA VAL A 229 7.98 -5.89 1.28
C VAL A 229 8.26 -6.79 0.07
N ALA A 230 7.22 -7.27 -0.63
CA ALA A 230 7.42 -8.10 -1.82
C ALA A 230 8.15 -7.34 -2.94
N GLN A 231 7.84 -6.06 -3.16
CA GLN A 231 8.48 -5.23 -4.20
C GLN A 231 9.93 -4.92 -3.86
N THR A 232 10.28 -4.67 -2.61
CA THR A 232 11.65 -4.28 -2.23
C THR A 232 12.58 -5.44 -1.96
N GLU A 233 12.08 -6.63 -1.56
CA GLU A 233 12.92 -7.75 -1.10
C GLU A 233 12.87 -8.97 -2.03
N ILE A 234 11.91 -9.04 -2.95
CA ILE A 234 11.70 -10.25 -3.77
C ILE A 234 11.64 -9.93 -5.26
N LEU A 235 10.84 -8.93 -5.65
CA LEU A 235 10.52 -8.66 -7.05
C LEU A 235 11.48 -7.66 -7.67
N GLU A 236 11.92 -6.66 -6.91
CA GLU A 236 12.79 -5.56 -7.33
C GLU A 236 12.45 -5.02 -8.74
N PRO A 237 11.18 -4.64 -9.00
CA PRO A 237 10.79 -4.25 -10.34
C PRO A 237 11.56 -3.01 -10.79
N SER A 238 11.95 -2.98 -12.06
CA SER A 238 12.54 -1.76 -12.63
C SER A 238 11.53 -0.62 -12.55
N PRO A 239 11.97 0.60 -12.15
CA PRO A 239 11.09 1.76 -12.13
C PRO A 239 10.59 2.08 -13.53
N LYS A 240 9.35 2.54 -13.64
CA LYS A 240 8.79 2.94 -14.92
C LYS A 240 9.59 4.11 -15.50
N LEU A 241 10.01 3.97 -16.74
CA LEU A 241 10.83 4.96 -17.42
C LEU A 241 9.95 6.13 -17.88
N GLY A 242 10.23 7.31 -17.39
CA GLY A 242 9.87 8.62 -17.92
C GLY A 242 11.09 9.49 -17.70
N GLY A 243 11.42 10.33 -18.65
CA GLY A 243 12.62 11.17 -18.57
C GLY A 243 12.62 12.11 -17.37
N PRO A 244 13.78 12.57 -16.90
CA PRO A 244 13.85 13.62 -15.89
C PRO A 244 13.32 14.93 -16.48
N GLU A 245 12.40 15.59 -15.80
CA GLU A 245 12.20 17.01 -15.98
C GLU A 245 13.18 17.76 -15.10
N VAL A 246 14.33 18.09 -15.59
CA VAL A 246 15.38 18.90 -14.93
C VAL A 246 15.88 18.29 -13.60
N GLY A 247 17.10 17.80 -13.60
CA GLY A 247 17.69 17.10 -12.48
C GLY A 247 17.71 17.87 -11.17
N LEU A 248 17.42 17.15 -10.07
CA LEU A 248 17.71 17.59 -8.71
C LEU A 248 19.22 17.53 -8.41
N VAL A 249 20.00 16.92 -9.30
CA VAL A 249 21.46 16.80 -9.18
C VAL A 249 22.10 18.09 -9.67
N PRO A 250 22.90 18.81 -8.88
CA PRO A 250 23.78 19.86 -9.38
C PRO A 250 24.81 19.22 -10.32
N ASN A 251 24.99 19.79 -11.51
CA ASN A 251 26.16 19.49 -12.36
C ASN A 251 27.44 19.80 -11.61
#